data_9b86a3aa9ed48f75e9371c60e763332e
#
_entry.id   9b86a3aa9ed48f75e9371c60e763332e
#
_cell.length_a   1.000
_cell.length_b   1.000
_cell.length_c   1.000
_cell.angle_alpha   90.00
_cell.angle_beta   90.00
_cell.angle_gamma   90.00
#
_symmetry.space_group_name_H-M   'P 1'
#
loop_
_entity.id
_entity.type
_entity.pdbx_description
1 polymer ?
#
loop_
_entity_poly.entity_id
_entity_poly.type
_entity_poly.pdbx_seq_one_letter_code
_entity_poly.pdbx_strand_id
1 'polypeptide(L)'
;MRYVSLTDAQPGMQLAKDLYDVNGRTLVGSHIMLTANYIDKLIEYGFAGVYIVDDLTEDIEVEDAISPQLRTEGMEKIRSGDIDGCKEVAEKLVEEILSRGKISLDMLDLRSYDDYTYAHSVNVAVISGVLGMGFGLGEKEMAQLVMAAMLHDLGKLSIPPEILNKPGRLTQQEYHRMQEHPVISYELIKDRFDISAQVKVAVLFHHENVDGSGYPNGIMGEEQTLFTKIIHVADVYDALVSKRPYKDPYAPCEAAEYLMGGCGILFERDVVTMLLQAVPLYPKGTELCLSDGRCGIVKENADVHNLRPVLRMMDGSTLDLSSRENLALAILPPGGKQEVSINDEEERREMMHGYRKQQIIVVDDMKTNLQMLYDILKDDYKVTLLKSGEQLLRYLECNPRPDLILLDIDMPQMNGIEAAEKVLEMTEKTVPILFVSALCDSKTVMACRELDVAGYIVRPYQPVYIREEIQRVLSRWEVS
;
A
#
# COMPACT_ATOMS: atom_id res chain seq x y z
N MET A 1 -18.83 10.30 21.89
CA MET A 1 -19.20 10.52 20.47
C MET A 1 -19.08 9.22 19.68
N ARG A 2 -19.86 9.06 18.59
CA ARG A 2 -19.90 7.87 17.72
C ARG A 2 -19.59 8.24 16.28
N TYR A 3 -18.78 7.44 15.61
CA TYR A 3 -18.48 7.58 14.18
C TYR A 3 -19.59 6.94 13.33
N VAL A 4 -20.07 7.67 12.33
CA VAL A 4 -21.07 7.21 11.36
C VAL A 4 -20.57 7.49 9.96
N SER A 5 -20.60 6.46 9.08
CA SER A 5 -20.34 6.64 7.66
C SER A 5 -21.38 7.63 7.07
N LEU A 6 -20.98 8.47 6.12
CA LEU A 6 -21.94 9.38 5.47
C LEU A 6 -23.00 8.62 4.65
N THR A 7 -22.74 7.37 4.27
CA THR A 7 -23.78 6.50 3.66
C THR A 7 -24.88 6.09 4.63
N ASP A 8 -24.56 6.05 5.94
CA ASP A 8 -25.49 5.67 7.02
C ASP A 8 -25.98 6.87 7.83
N ALA A 9 -25.41 8.05 7.58
CA ALA A 9 -25.80 9.28 8.24
C ALA A 9 -27.22 9.70 7.84
N GLN A 10 -28.00 10.15 8.82
CA GLN A 10 -29.39 10.55 8.63
C GLN A 10 -29.60 12.02 9.02
N PRO A 11 -30.47 12.73 8.30
CA PRO A 11 -30.91 14.06 8.73
C PRO A 11 -31.45 14.02 10.16
N GLY A 12 -31.05 14.98 10.97
CA GLY A 12 -31.41 15.05 12.40
C GLY A 12 -30.34 14.51 13.35
N MET A 13 -29.27 13.88 12.83
CA MET A 13 -28.07 13.59 13.64
C MET A 13 -27.30 14.88 13.91
N GLN A 14 -26.71 15.00 15.09
CA GLN A 14 -25.96 16.17 15.54
C GLN A 14 -24.46 15.90 15.47
N LEU A 15 -23.70 16.79 14.82
CA LEU A 15 -22.23 16.68 14.76
C LEU A 15 -21.62 16.81 16.17
N ALA A 16 -20.65 15.95 16.47
CA ALA A 16 -19.88 15.99 17.70
C ALA A 16 -18.54 16.74 17.56
N LYS A 17 -17.98 16.80 16.34
CA LYS A 17 -16.71 17.48 16.05
C LYS A 17 -16.88 18.52 14.94
N ASP A 18 -16.03 19.55 14.96
CA ASP A 18 -15.92 20.48 13.85
C ASP A 18 -15.33 19.77 12.62
N LEU A 19 -15.83 20.11 11.44
CA LEU A 19 -15.29 19.66 10.16
C LEU A 19 -14.58 20.83 9.48
N TYR A 20 -13.40 20.60 8.96
CA TYR A 20 -12.54 21.62 8.36
C TYR A 20 -12.39 21.40 6.86
N ASP A 21 -12.25 22.51 6.12
CA ASP A 21 -11.84 22.47 4.73
C ASP A 21 -10.32 22.30 4.59
N VAL A 22 -9.84 22.16 3.36
CA VAL A 22 -8.41 22.03 3.04
C VAL A 22 -7.55 23.22 3.48
N ASN A 23 -8.15 24.36 3.80
CA ASN A 23 -7.47 25.55 4.28
C ASN A 23 -7.55 25.70 5.81
N GLY A 24 -8.03 24.67 6.54
CA GLY A 24 -8.21 24.70 7.98
C GLY A 24 -9.35 25.58 8.47
N ARG A 25 -10.28 26.00 7.58
CA ARG A 25 -11.46 26.79 7.96
C ARG A 25 -12.58 25.84 8.35
N THR A 26 -13.30 26.17 9.40
CA THR A 26 -14.47 25.39 9.82
C THR A 26 -15.51 25.38 8.70
N LEU A 27 -15.74 24.21 8.11
CA LEU A 27 -16.75 23.98 7.09
C LEU A 27 -18.13 23.81 7.72
N VAL A 28 -18.21 22.97 8.77
CA VAL A 28 -19.41 22.77 9.60
C VAL A 28 -18.96 22.64 11.05
N GLY A 29 -19.55 23.47 11.93
CA GLY A 29 -19.21 23.44 13.36
C GLY A 29 -19.84 22.26 14.08
N SER A 30 -19.23 21.86 15.22
CA SER A 30 -19.82 20.91 16.16
C SER A 30 -21.20 21.38 16.65
N HIS A 31 -22.01 20.46 17.11
CA HIS A 31 -23.39 20.66 17.54
C HIS A 31 -24.39 21.13 16.46
N ILE A 32 -23.97 21.22 15.19
CA ILE A 32 -24.88 21.46 14.08
C ILE A 32 -25.65 20.19 13.75
N MET A 33 -26.96 20.34 13.53
CA MET A 33 -27.83 19.25 13.06
C MET A 33 -27.61 19.00 11.59
N LEU A 34 -27.30 17.76 11.23
CA LEU A 34 -27.14 17.35 9.82
C LEU A 34 -28.49 17.43 9.09
N THR A 35 -28.48 18.02 7.94
CA THR A 35 -29.57 17.98 6.95
C THR A 35 -29.17 17.12 5.78
N ALA A 36 -30.14 16.68 4.96
CA ALA A 36 -29.81 15.93 3.73
C ALA A 36 -28.80 16.71 2.86
N ASN A 37 -28.98 18.03 2.71
CA ASN A 37 -28.07 18.87 1.94
C ASN A 37 -26.65 18.97 2.55
N TYR A 38 -26.52 18.93 3.88
CA TYR A 38 -25.19 18.85 4.51
C TYR A 38 -24.52 17.50 4.23
N ILE A 39 -25.27 16.40 4.35
CA ILE A 39 -24.76 15.06 4.08
C ILE A 39 -24.27 14.96 2.62
N ASP A 40 -25.10 15.37 1.65
CA ASP A 40 -24.74 15.36 0.22
C ASP A 40 -23.48 16.18 -0.05
N LYS A 41 -23.39 17.39 0.50
CA LYS A 41 -22.20 18.23 0.36
C LYS A 41 -20.95 17.63 1.00
N LEU A 42 -21.05 17.03 2.18
CA LEU A 42 -19.92 16.38 2.84
C LEU A 42 -19.41 15.19 2.01
N ILE A 43 -20.32 14.44 1.37
CA ILE A 43 -19.96 13.39 0.40
C ILE A 43 -19.23 14.01 -0.82
N GLU A 44 -19.73 15.10 -1.37
CA GLU A 44 -19.09 15.83 -2.48
C GLU A 44 -17.70 16.35 -2.09
N TYR A 45 -17.52 16.83 -0.85
CA TYR A 45 -16.23 17.22 -0.29
C TYR A 45 -15.32 16.02 0.06
N GLY A 46 -15.78 14.77 -0.18
CA GLY A 46 -14.98 13.57 -0.01
C GLY A 46 -14.88 13.02 1.39
N PHE A 47 -15.66 13.53 2.36
CA PHE A 47 -15.72 12.94 3.69
C PHE A 47 -16.29 11.51 3.62
N ALA A 48 -15.68 10.56 4.34
CA ALA A 48 -16.16 9.19 4.41
C ALA A 48 -17.22 8.99 5.54
N GLY A 49 -17.12 9.80 6.58
CA GLY A 49 -18.01 9.75 7.75
C GLY A 49 -17.76 10.89 8.69
N VAL A 50 -18.55 10.97 9.74
CA VAL A 50 -18.55 12.04 10.75
C VAL A 50 -18.74 11.48 12.15
N TYR A 51 -18.25 12.22 13.14
CA TYR A 51 -18.60 11.95 14.53
C TYR A 51 -19.91 12.64 14.89
N ILE A 52 -20.82 11.89 15.50
CA ILE A 52 -22.12 12.39 15.97
C ILE A 52 -22.22 12.34 17.50
N VAL A 53 -23.06 13.20 18.05
CA VAL A 53 -23.49 13.10 19.44
C VAL A 53 -24.44 11.92 19.58
N ASP A 54 -24.14 11.03 20.52
CA ASP A 54 -24.92 9.82 20.79
C ASP A 54 -24.95 9.59 22.32
N ASP A 55 -26.12 9.45 22.88
CA ASP A 55 -26.31 9.31 24.33
C ASP A 55 -25.60 8.07 24.92
N LEU A 56 -25.44 7.03 24.08
CA LEU A 56 -24.73 5.79 24.45
C LEU A 56 -23.23 5.99 24.60
N THR A 57 -22.69 7.04 23.98
CA THR A 57 -21.25 7.30 23.86
C THR A 57 -20.84 8.68 24.39
N GLU A 58 -21.59 9.26 25.32
CA GLU A 58 -21.25 10.57 25.90
C GLU A 58 -19.88 10.60 26.58
N ASP A 59 -19.46 9.47 27.16
CA ASP A 59 -18.19 9.30 27.85
C ASP A 59 -17.01 8.91 26.89
N ILE A 60 -17.27 8.81 25.58
CA ILE A 60 -16.24 8.49 24.59
C ILE A 60 -15.74 9.80 23.97
N GLU A 61 -14.51 10.17 24.33
CA GLU A 61 -13.80 11.30 23.74
C GLU A 61 -12.79 10.83 22.70
N VAL A 62 -12.79 11.52 21.57
CA VAL A 62 -11.87 11.28 20.45
C VAL A 62 -11.05 12.55 20.23
N GLU A 63 -9.77 12.49 20.53
CA GLU A 63 -8.84 13.59 20.35
C GLU A 63 -8.14 13.51 18.98
N ASP A 64 -7.92 14.67 18.36
CA ASP A 64 -7.13 14.73 17.13
C ASP A 64 -5.65 14.46 17.44
N ALA A 65 -4.95 13.79 16.56
CA ALA A 65 -3.53 13.51 16.75
C ALA A 65 -2.67 14.79 16.76
N ILE A 66 -3.07 15.79 15.99
CA ILE A 66 -2.46 17.13 15.91
C ILE A 66 -3.55 18.19 15.75
N SER A 67 -3.22 19.43 16.09
CA SER A 67 -4.16 20.55 15.89
C SER A 67 -4.43 20.79 14.39
N PRO A 68 -5.69 21.12 14.02
CA PRO A 68 -6.06 21.44 12.63
C PRO A 68 -5.22 22.58 12.03
N GLN A 69 -4.83 23.55 12.85
CA GLN A 69 -3.98 24.68 12.45
C GLN A 69 -2.60 24.20 12.01
N LEU A 70 -1.96 23.35 12.82
CA LEU A 70 -0.63 22.82 12.50
C LEU A 70 -0.65 21.92 11.28
N ARG A 71 -1.74 21.14 11.08
CA ARG A 71 -1.96 20.36 9.87
C ARG A 71 -1.99 21.25 8.62
N THR A 72 -2.79 22.32 8.66
CA THR A 72 -2.92 23.26 7.55
C THR A 72 -1.60 23.96 7.25
N GLU A 73 -0.87 24.42 8.29
CA GLU A 73 0.45 25.03 8.15
C GLU A 73 1.42 24.05 7.45
N GLY A 74 1.44 22.79 7.87
CA GLY A 74 2.27 21.75 7.25
C GLY A 74 1.95 21.53 5.77
N MET A 75 0.68 21.40 5.41
CA MET A 75 0.24 21.25 4.02
C MET A 75 0.65 22.46 3.16
N GLU A 76 0.52 23.69 3.66
CA GLU A 76 0.93 24.90 2.96
C GLU A 76 2.42 24.93 2.69
N LYS A 77 3.26 24.56 3.70
CA LYS A 77 4.72 24.52 3.56
C LYS A 77 5.17 23.50 2.52
N ILE A 78 4.58 22.30 2.53
CA ILE A 78 4.86 21.25 1.53
C ILE A 78 4.44 21.71 0.14
N ARG A 79 3.21 22.26 0.00
CA ARG A 79 2.68 22.77 -1.27
C ARG A 79 3.56 23.84 -1.90
N SER A 80 4.07 24.76 -1.10
CA SER A 80 4.95 25.85 -1.56
C SER A 80 6.40 25.42 -1.76
N GLY A 81 6.79 24.20 -1.37
CA GLY A 81 8.17 23.74 -1.38
C GLY A 81 9.07 24.49 -0.38
N ASP A 82 8.47 25.07 0.67
CA ASP A 82 9.18 25.81 1.73
C ASP A 82 9.85 24.83 2.72
N ILE A 83 11.07 24.42 2.39
CA ILE A 83 11.85 23.44 3.18
C ILE A 83 12.14 23.97 4.60
N ASP A 84 12.43 25.29 4.75
CA ASP A 84 12.69 25.89 6.06
C ASP A 84 11.41 25.91 6.90
N GLY A 85 10.28 26.25 6.29
CA GLY A 85 8.99 26.16 6.93
C GLY A 85 8.61 24.73 7.32
N CYS A 86 8.91 23.72 6.49
CA CYS A 86 8.73 22.31 6.86
C CYS A 86 9.53 21.90 8.09
N LYS A 87 10.75 22.43 8.25
CA LYS A 87 11.56 22.19 9.43
C LYS A 87 10.94 22.78 10.70
N GLU A 88 10.45 24.04 10.63
CA GLU A 88 9.77 24.68 11.76
C GLU A 88 8.48 23.93 12.15
N VAL A 89 7.71 23.49 11.16
CA VAL A 89 6.49 22.68 11.39
C VAL A 89 6.86 21.33 12.01
N ALA A 90 7.93 20.67 11.56
CA ALA A 90 8.38 19.41 12.12
C ALA A 90 8.73 19.52 13.61
N GLU A 91 9.39 20.61 14.03
CA GLU A 91 9.67 20.87 15.44
C GLU A 91 8.38 21.05 16.26
N LYS A 92 7.43 21.84 15.77
CA LYS A 92 6.10 22.02 16.40
C LYS A 92 5.29 20.71 16.49
N LEU A 93 5.35 19.88 15.44
CA LEU A 93 4.68 18.55 15.44
C LEU A 93 5.26 17.67 16.53
N VAL A 94 6.58 17.65 16.69
CA VAL A 94 7.22 16.86 17.77
C VAL A 94 6.85 17.38 19.14
N GLU A 95 6.83 18.70 19.36
CA GLU A 95 6.38 19.31 20.63
C GLU A 95 4.93 18.89 20.96
N GLU A 96 4.04 18.94 19.95
CA GLU A 96 2.63 18.55 20.17
C GLU A 96 2.49 17.04 20.41
N ILE A 97 3.22 16.19 19.69
CA ILE A 97 3.25 14.74 19.90
C ILE A 97 3.75 14.40 21.32
N LEU A 98 4.86 14.99 21.73
CA LEU A 98 5.45 14.73 23.05
C LEU A 98 4.57 15.24 24.19
N SER A 99 3.88 16.38 24.00
CA SER A 99 2.99 16.95 25.04
C SER A 99 1.78 16.07 25.37
N ARG A 100 1.31 15.29 24.41
CA ARG A 100 0.16 14.39 24.55
C ARG A 100 0.51 13.04 25.18
N GLY A 101 1.78 12.67 25.24
CA GLY A 101 2.27 11.42 25.80
C GLY A 101 1.88 10.20 24.95
N LYS A 102 1.15 9.22 25.48
CA LYS A 102 0.66 8.09 24.70
C LYS A 102 -0.40 8.57 23.71
N ILE A 103 -0.05 8.61 22.44
CA ILE A 103 -0.98 8.95 21.35
C ILE A 103 -1.55 7.64 20.79
N SER A 104 -2.86 7.47 20.94
CA SER A 104 -3.64 6.62 20.06
C SER A 104 -3.95 7.48 18.84
N LEU A 105 -3.35 7.20 17.70
CA LEU A 105 -3.61 7.90 16.45
C LEU A 105 -5.02 7.57 15.99
N ASP A 106 -5.99 8.42 16.32
CA ASP A 106 -7.33 8.28 15.76
C ASP A 106 -7.29 8.80 14.31
N MET A 107 -7.09 7.87 13.37
CA MET A 107 -6.81 8.16 11.97
C MET A 107 -8.03 8.63 11.16
N LEU A 108 -9.19 8.82 11.79
CA LEU A 108 -10.41 9.24 11.11
C LEU A 108 -10.39 10.71 10.67
N ASP A 109 -9.51 11.53 11.25
CA ASP A 109 -9.37 12.94 10.91
C ASP A 109 -8.51 13.23 9.65
N LEU A 110 -7.94 12.20 9.03
CA LEU A 110 -6.96 12.35 7.95
C LEU A 110 -7.58 12.39 6.54
N ARG A 111 -8.89 12.66 6.41
CA ARG A 111 -9.63 12.42 5.18
C ARG A 111 -10.20 13.69 4.56
N SER A 112 -9.39 14.49 3.86
CA SER A 112 -9.87 15.52 2.94
C SER A 112 -9.40 15.29 1.51
N TYR A 113 -10.28 15.55 0.54
CA TYR A 113 -10.21 15.03 -0.82
C TYR A 113 -9.35 15.82 -1.82
N ASP A 114 -9.27 17.14 -1.71
CA ASP A 114 -8.72 17.97 -2.81
C ASP A 114 -7.19 18.16 -2.82
N ASP A 115 -6.49 17.88 -1.72
CA ASP A 115 -5.03 18.02 -1.59
C ASP A 115 -4.37 16.77 -1.00
N TYR A 116 -4.80 15.59 -1.48
CA TYR A 116 -4.33 14.30 -0.97
C TYR A 116 -2.81 14.23 -0.79
N THR A 117 -2.02 14.67 -1.77
CA THR A 117 -0.55 14.58 -1.72
C THR A 117 0.06 15.31 -0.53
N TYR A 118 -0.43 16.51 -0.21
CA TYR A 118 0.14 17.31 0.89
C TYR A 118 -0.36 16.84 2.26
N ALA A 119 -1.65 16.49 2.33
CA ALA A 119 -2.23 15.88 3.52
C ALA A 119 -1.54 14.57 3.87
N HIS A 120 -1.29 13.72 2.87
CA HIS A 120 -0.53 12.49 2.99
C HIS A 120 0.83 12.70 3.63
N SER A 121 1.64 13.63 3.13
CA SER A 121 2.97 13.88 3.71
C SER A 121 2.91 14.36 5.17
N VAL A 122 1.88 15.14 5.55
CA VAL A 122 1.66 15.51 6.97
C VAL A 122 1.25 14.29 7.79
N ASN A 123 0.39 13.43 7.28
CA ASN A 123 -0.04 12.21 7.95
C ASN A 123 1.15 11.27 8.19
N VAL A 124 1.94 11.01 7.14
CA VAL A 124 3.17 10.20 7.23
C VAL A 124 4.12 10.78 8.27
N ALA A 125 4.24 12.12 8.34
CA ALA A 125 5.06 12.80 9.33
C ALA A 125 4.55 12.56 10.76
N VAL A 126 3.24 12.63 11.00
CA VAL A 126 2.64 12.36 12.32
C VAL A 126 2.83 10.90 12.71
N ILE A 127 2.52 9.96 11.82
CA ILE A 127 2.71 8.53 12.07
C ILE A 127 4.18 8.24 12.37
N SER A 128 5.10 8.78 11.56
CA SER A 128 6.55 8.61 11.76
C SER A 128 7.01 9.18 13.10
N GLY A 129 6.50 10.34 13.52
CA GLY A 129 6.77 10.94 14.83
C GLY A 129 6.35 10.04 15.99
N VAL A 130 5.15 9.48 15.92
CA VAL A 130 4.63 8.53 16.94
C VAL A 130 5.45 7.25 16.97
N LEU A 131 5.82 6.70 15.81
CA LEU A 131 6.72 5.54 15.75
C LEU A 131 8.10 5.87 16.31
N GLY A 132 8.66 7.06 15.98
CA GLY A 132 9.93 7.54 16.52
C GLY A 132 9.92 7.63 18.05
N MET A 133 8.83 8.11 18.64
CA MET A 133 8.62 8.11 20.09
C MET A 133 8.60 6.69 20.65
N GLY A 134 7.90 5.75 19.98
CA GLY A 134 7.86 4.34 20.36
C GLY A 134 9.24 3.65 20.31
N PHE A 135 10.10 4.04 19.39
CA PHE A 135 11.50 3.61 19.32
C PHE A 135 12.43 4.33 20.31
N GLY A 136 11.93 5.29 21.09
CA GLY A 136 12.69 6.01 22.08
C GLY A 136 13.67 7.04 21.48
N LEU A 137 13.38 7.56 20.28
CA LEU A 137 14.18 8.63 19.68
C LEU A 137 14.09 9.90 20.53
N GLY A 138 15.21 10.61 20.67
CA GLY A 138 15.23 11.91 21.32
C GLY A 138 14.54 12.99 20.48
N GLU A 139 14.08 14.07 21.10
CA GLU A 139 13.33 15.15 20.46
C GLU A 139 13.97 15.65 19.15
N LYS A 140 15.29 15.83 19.15
CA LYS A 140 16.04 16.28 17.96
C LYS A 140 16.00 15.24 16.82
N GLU A 141 16.11 13.95 17.14
CA GLU A 141 16.04 12.88 16.15
C GLU A 141 14.61 12.73 15.63
N MET A 142 13.60 12.88 16.50
CA MET A 142 12.20 12.92 16.11
C MET A 142 11.92 14.08 15.15
N ALA A 143 12.41 15.29 15.42
CA ALA A 143 12.25 16.43 14.52
C ALA A 143 12.88 16.16 13.14
N GLN A 144 14.02 15.48 13.08
CA GLN A 144 14.65 15.07 11.83
C GLN A 144 13.84 14.01 11.10
N LEU A 145 13.30 13.01 11.80
CA LEU A 145 12.45 11.98 11.23
C LEU A 145 11.15 12.57 10.66
N VAL A 146 10.47 13.42 11.42
CA VAL A 146 9.25 14.11 11.02
C VAL A 146 9.51 15.01 9.81
N MET A 147 10.63 15.77 9.81
CA MET A 147 11.04 16.56 8.66
C MET A 147 11.29 15.69 7.42
N ALA A 148 11.98 14.54 7.55
CA ALA A 148 12.19 13.62 6.44
C ALA A 148 10.87 13.11 5.87
N ALA A 149 9.93 12.76 6.73
CA ALA A 149 8.59 12.33 6.35
C ALA A 149 7.78 13.45 5.67
N MET A 150 7.91 14.71 6.08
CA MET A 150 7.28 15.83 5.37
C MET A 150 7.85 16.05 3.97
N LEU A 151 9.13 15.76 3.77
CA LEU A 151 9.86 16.04 2.52
C LEU A 151 9.95 14.84 1.57
N HIS A 152 9.55 13.61 2.00
CA HIS A 152 9.77 12.39 1.23
C HIS A 152 9.18 12.49 -0.19
N ASP A 153 8.02 13.08 -0.32
CA ASP A 153 7.21 13.20 -1.53
C ASP A 153 7.34 14.55 -2.25
N LEU A 154 8.24 15.43 -1.83
CA LEU A 154 8.39 16.79 -2.41
C LEU A 154 8.67 16.74 -3.91
N GLY A 155 9.34 15.71 -4.39
CA GLY A 155 9.62 15.47 -5.82
C GLY A 155 8.37 15.26 -6.67
N LYS A 156 7.23 14.87 -6.08
CA LYS A 156 5.95 14.74 -6.78
C LYS A 156 5.46 16.08 -7.37
N LEU A 157 5.91 17.22 -6.84
CA LEU A 157 5.67 18.54 -7.43
C LEU A 157 6.24 18.68 -8.86
N SER A 158 7.22 17.87 -9.22
CA SER A 158 7.85 17.85 -10.55
C SER A 158 7.29 16.75 -11.46
N ILE A 159 6.36 15.94 -10.98
CA ILE A 159 5.68 14.93 -11.79
C ILE A 159 4.51 15.59 -12.53
N PRO A 160 4.33 15.33 -13.84
CA PRO A 160 3.21 15.89 -14.60
C PRO A 160 1.86 15.55 -13.94
N PRO A 161 0.94 16.52 -13.78
CA PRO A 161 -0.36 16.31 -13.15
C PRO A 161 -1.20 15.20 -13.80
N GLU A 162 -1.07 15.00 -15.11
CA GLU A 162 -1.72 13.95 -15.88
C GLU A 162 -1.24 12.54 -15.52
N ILE A 163 -0.02 12.41 -14.98
CA ILE A 163 0.51 11.16 -14.43
C ILE A 163 0.11 11.03 -12.95
N LEU A 164 0.35 12.10 -12.18
CA LEU A 164 0.08 12.10 -10.73
C LEU A 164 -1.39 11.84 -10.39
N ASN A 165 -2.30 12.43 -11.19
CA ASN A 165 -3.76 12.35 -10.97
C ASN A 165 -4.45 11.43 -11.99
N LYS A 166 -3.72 10.55 -12.66
CA LYS A 166 -4.30 9.68 -13.69
C LYS A 166 -5.37 8.76 -13.09
N PRO A 167 -6.60 8.78 -13.65
CA PRO A 167 -7.62 7.82 -13.25
C PRO A 167 -7.29 6.43 -13.81
N GLY A 168 -6.89 5.51 -12.95
CA GLY A 168 -6.54 4.14 -13.31
C GLY A 168 -5.04 3.86 -13.32
N ARG A 169 -4.64 2.74 -13.92
CA ARG A 169 -3.26 2.25 -13.90
C ARG A 169 -2.33 3.15 -14.70
N LEU A 170 -1.12 3.36 -14.19
CA LEU A 170 -0.03 4.00 -14.92
C LEU A 170 0.52 3.01 -15.96
N THR A 171 0.86 3.50 -17.14
CA THR A 171 1.69 2.73 -18.07
C THR A 171 3.10 2.55 -17.49
N GLN A 172 3.87 1.60 -18.00
CA GLN A 172 5.23 1.36 -17.54
C GLN A 172 6.11 2.62 -17.60
N GLN A 173 5.97 3.43 -18.65
CA GLN A 173 6.72 4.70 -18.78
C GLN A 173 6.28 5.74 -17.74
N GLU A 174 4.97 5.88 -17.51
CA GLU A 174 4.44 6.78 -16.49
C GLU A 174 4.84 6.33 -15.08
N TYR A 175 4.87 5.02 -14.85
CA TYR A 175 5.32 4.47 -13.58
C TYR A 175 6.81 4.73 -13.34
N HIS A 176 7.67 4.51 -14.33
CA HIS A 176 9.09 4.89 -14.22
C HIS A 176 9.25 6.37 -13.92
N ARG A 177 8.43 7.23 -14.55
CA ARG A 177 8.43 8.66 -14.24
C ARG A 177 7.99 8.93 -12.81
N MET A 178 7.00 8.20 -12.29
CA MET A 178 6.57 8.30 -10.90
C MET A 178 7.69 7.86 -9.94
N GLN A 179 8.42 6.79 -10.25
CA GLN A 179 9.54 6.31 -9.43
C GLN A 179 10.72 7.28 -9.31
N GLU A 180 10.77 8.34 -10.11
CA GLU A 180 11.83 9.36 -10.01
C GLU A 180 11.64 10.32 -8.82
N HIS A 181 10.42 10.41 -8.21
CA HIS A 181 10.15 11.40 -7.19
C HIS A 181 11.05 11.32 -5.95
N PRO A 182 11.52 10.14 -5.45
CA PRO A 182 12.43 10.11 -4.31
C PRO A 182 13.80 10.72 -4.66
N VAL A 183 14.28 10.45 -5.87
CA VAL A 183 15.53 11.04 -6.36
C VAL A 183 15.37 12.56 -6.53
N ILE A 184 14.25 13.02 -7.08
CA ILE A 184 13.95 14.45 -7.23
C ILE A 184 13.85 15.12 -5.85
N SER A 185 13.14 14.49 -4.88
CA SER A 185 13.05 15.00 -3.50
C SER A 185 14.45 15.16 -2.87
N TYR A 186 15.30 14.14 -3.04
CA TYR A 186 16.69 14.18 -2.58
C TYR A 186 17.49 15.29 -3.27
N GLU A 187 17.38 15.46 -4.58
CA GLU A 187 18.08 16.50 -5.35
C GLU A 187 17.74 17.91 -4.84
N LEU A 188 16.50 18.16 -4.40
CA LEU A 188 16.07 19.44 -3.83
C LEU A 188 16.75 19.78 -2.49
N ILE A 189 17.23 18.77 -1.74
CA ILE A 189 17.78 18.94 -0.39
C ILE A 189 19.25 18.53 -0.26
N LYS A 190 19.86 17.89 -1.26
CA LYS A 190 21.21 17.31 -1.17
C LYS A 190 22.29 18.32 -0.78
N ASP A 191 22.22 19.55 -1.30
CA ASP A 191 23.21 20.59 -1.09
C ASP A 191 22.93 21.48 0.16
N ARG A 192 21.87 21.18 0.90
CA ARG A 192 21.51 21.86 2.15
C ARG A 192 22.37 21.33 3.31
N PHE A 193 23.32 22.14 3.80
CA PHE A 193 24.23 21.76 4.91
C PHE A 193 23.51 21.70 6.25
N ASP A 194 22.40 22.39 6.41
CA ASP A 194 21.57 22.41 7.63
C ASP A 194 20.64 21.21 7.75
N ILE A 195 20.54 20.38 6.70
CA ILE A 195 19.79 19.11 6.69
C ILE A 195 20.76 17.95 6.88
N SER A 196 20.49 17.10 7.89
CA SER A 196 21.35 15.97 8.20
C SER A 196 21.38 14.92 7.08
N ALA A 197 22.48 14.17 6.98
CA ALA A 197 22.61 13.07 6.04
C ALA A 197 21.51 12.02 6.24
N GLN A 198 21.07 11.80 7.48
CA GLN A 198 20.03 10.83 7.83
C GLN A 198 18.67 11.20 7.23
N VAL A 199 18.30 12.49 7.24
CA VAL A 199 17.10 13.02 6.56
C VAL A 199 17.19 12.78 5.06
N LYS A 200 18.31 13.15 4.44
CA LYS A 200 18.52 13.00 2.98
C LYS A 200 18.43 11.55 2.52
N VAL A 201 19.06 10.65 3.27
CA VAL A 201 19.03 9.20 3.01
C VAL A 201 17.60 8.65 3.13
N ALA A 202 16.87 9.05 4.16
CA ALA A 202 15.49 8.60 4.36
C ALA A 202 14.56 9.08 3.23
N VAL A 203 14.71 10.34 2.79
CA VAL A 203 13.96 10.89 1.65
C VAL A 203 14.26 10.15 0.35
N LEU A 204 15.54 9.78 0.11
CA LEU A 204 15.92 9.06 -1.10
C LEU A 204 15.39 7.62 -1.15
N PHE A 205 15.36 6.94 0.00
CA PHE A 205 15.17 5.49 0.06
C PHE A 205 13.84 5.05 0.69
N HIS A 206 12.86 5.94 0.86
CA HIS A 206 11.59 5.61 1.51
C HIS A 206 10.72 4.57 0.75
N HIS A 207 11.05 4.26 -0.48
CA HIS A 207 10.41 3.18 -1.27
C HIS A 207 11.28 1.93 -1.43
N GLU A 208 12.35 1.79 -0.64
CA GLU A 208 13.13 0.57 -0.63
C GLU A 208 12.48 -0.51 0.24
N ASN A 209 12.39 -1.72 -0.29
CA ASN A 209 11.88 -2.89 0.41
C ASN A 209 13.00 -3.61 1.17
N VAL A 210 12.66 -4.33 2.24
CA VAL A 210 13.65 -5.07 3.05
C VAL A 210 14.40 -6.12 2.24
N ASP A 211 13.76 -6.74 1.25
CA ASP A 211 14.35 -7.75 0.37
C ASP A 211 15.13 -7.16 -0.83
N GLY A 212 15.25 -5.83 -0.92
CA GLY A 212 15.92 -5.14 -2.03
C GLY A 212 15.10 -5.07 -3.33
N SER A 213 13.82 -5.43 -3.32
CA SER A 213 12.94 -5.32 -4.49
C SER A 213 12.38 -3.91 -4.69
N GLY A 214 12.70 -2.95 -3.81
CA GLY A 214 12.27 -1.56 -3.86
C GLY A 214 13.07 -0.69 -4.83
N TYR A 215 12.86 0.60 -4.75
CA TYR A 215 13.56 1.59 -5.58
C TYR A 215 13.98 2.82 -4.76
N PRO A 216 14.96 3.65 -5.19
CA PRO A 216 15.56 3.67 -6.53
C PRO A 216 16.75 2.73 -6.72
N ASN A 217 17.39 2.22 -5.67
CA ASN A 217 18.67 1.50 -5.76
C ASN A 217 18.57 0.01 -5.46
N GLY A 218 17.46 -0.48 -4.91
CA GLY A 218 17.29 -1.87 -4.49
C GLY A 218 18.19 -2.25 -3.31
N ILE A 219 18.36 -1.35 -2.31
CA ILE A 219 19.18 -1.62 -1.13
C ILE A 219 18.47 -2.56 -0.16
N MET A 220 19.25 -3.50 0.38
CA MET A 220 18.73 -4.48 1.36
C MET A 220 18.42 -3.83 2.72
N GLY A 221 17.51 -4.43 3.47
CA GLY A 221 17.09 -3.93 4.78
C GLY A 221 18.22 -3.68 5.78
N GLU A 222 19.33 -4.42 5.68
CA GLU A 222 20.51 -4.22 6.52
C GLU A 222 21.24 -2.90 6.22
N GLU A 223 21.10 -2.37 5.01
CA GLU A 223 21.70 -1.11 4.57
C GLU A 223 20.78 0.10 4.81
N GLN A 224 19.50 -0.14 5.09
CA GLN A 224 18.50 0.89 5.32
C GLN A 224 18.59 1.46 6.73
N THR A 225 18.43 2.77 6.85
CA THR A 225 18.37 3.45 8.15
C THR A 225 17.02 3.20 8.84
N LEU A 226 16.98 3.38 10.18
CA LEU A 226 15.70 3.32 10.91
C LEU A 226 14.67 4.33 10.36
N PHE A 227 15.12 5.55 10.00
CA PHE A 227 14.24 6.57 9.42
C PHE A 227 13.61 6.11 8.11
N THR A 228 14.40 5.51 7.21
CA THR A 228 13.90 4.92 5.95
C THR A 228 12.80 3.92 6.22
N LYS A 229 13.06 2.96 7.11
CA LYS A 229 12.13 1.89 7.46
C LYS A 229 10.84 2.41 8.09
N ILE A 230 10.94 3.42 8.98
CA ILE A 230 9.77 4.03 9.62
C ILE A 230 8.91 4.75 8.57
N ILE A 231 9.53 5.59 7.73
CA ILE A 231 8.80 6.34 6.71
C ILE A 231 8.14 5.39 5.71
N HIS A 232 8.84 4.34 5.27
CA HIS A 232 8.28 3.35 4.37
C HIS A 232 6.99 2.71 4.91
N VAL A 233 7.00 2.27 6.15
CA VAL A 233 5.81 1.66 6.78
C VAL A 233 4.70 2.69 6.99
N ALA A 234 5.03 3.92 7.41
CA ALA A 234 4.09 5.00 7.63
C ALA A 234 3.42 5.46 6.32
N ASP A 235 4.20 5.58 5.25
CA ASP A 235 3.75 5.94 3.90
C ASP A 235 2.75 4.91 3.37
N VAL A 236 3.12 3.63 3.39
CA VAL A 236 2.24 2.55 2.93
C VAL A 236 0.98 2.47 3.77
N TYR A 237 1.08 2.61 5.10
CA TYR A 237 -0.10 2.59 5.96
C TYR A 237 -1.08 3.72 5.63
N ASP A 238 -0.61 4.99 5.57
CA ASP A 238 -1.47 6.11 5.21
C ASP A 238 -2.06 5.95 3.80
N ALA A 239 -1.25 5.47 2.86
CA ALA A 239 -1.70 5.21 1.50
C ALA A 239 -2.83 4.16 1.41
N LEU A 240 -2.89 3.21 2.33
CA LEU A 240 -3.95 2.20 2.41
C LEU A 240 -5.23 2.76 3.04
N VAL A 241 -5.12 3.48 4.17
CA VAL A 241 -6.29 3.93 4.94
C VAL A 241 -6.87 5.27 4.47
N SER A 242 -6.17 5.99 3.62
CA SER A 242 -6.62 7.27 3.07
C SER A 242 -7.45 7.09 1.80
N LYS A 243 -8.51 7.91 1.63
CA LYS A 243 -9.33 7.92 0.43
C LYS A 243 -8.52 8.48 -0.75
N ARG A 244 -8.53 7.76 -1.86
CA ARG A 244 -7.93 8.21 -3.12
C ARG A 244 -9.02 8.40 -4.18
N PRO A 245 -8.79 9.22 -5.22
CA PRO A 245 -9.79 9.48 -6.27
C PRO A 245 -10.37 8.23 -6.92
N TYR A 246 -9.63 7.12 -6.87
CA TYR A 246 -9.94 5.89 -7.63
C TYR A 246 -10.08 4.65 -6.75
N LYS A 247 -9.98 4.80 -5.40
CA LYS A 247 -10.01 3.67 -4.48
C LYS A 247 -10.62 4.05 -3.16
N ASP A 248 -11.53 3.21 -2.68
CA ASP A 248 -12.02 3.29 -1.31
C ASP A 248 -10.91 2.93 -0.32
N PRO A 249 -10.84 3.61 0.84
CA PRO A 249 -9.85 3.31 1.86
C PRO A 249 -10.06 1.92 2.45
N TYR A 250 -8.97 1.23 2.73
CA TYR A 250 -9.01 0.03 3.55
C TYR A 250 -9.40 0.38 4.99
N ALA A 251 -10.09 -0.53 5.66
CA ALA A 251 -10.23 -0.44 7.11
C ALA A 251 -8.83 -0.55 7.78
N PRO A 252 -8.58 0.13 8.91
CA PRO A 252 -7.29 0.04 9.59
C PRO A 252 -6.83 -1.38 9.91
N CYS A 253 -7.75 -2.30 10.22
CA CYS A 253 -7.45 -3.71 10.44
C CYS A 253 -6.96 -4.41 9.15
N GLU A 254 -7.55 -4.11 7.99
CA GLU A 254 -7.11 -4.66 6.70
C GLU A 254 -5.73 -4.14 6.30
N ALA A 255 -5.46 -2.83 6.51
CA ALA A 255 -4.15 -2.23 6.30
C ALA A 255 -3.08 -2.88 7.20
N ALA A 256 -3.43 -3.19 8.46
CA ALA A 256 -2.56 -3.90 9.38
C ALA A 256 -2.25 -5.33 8.92
N GLU A 257 -3.25 -6.08 8.46
CA GLU A 257 -3.06 -7.42 7.88
C GLU A 257 -2.12 -7.38 6.67
N TYR A 258 -2.28 -6.37 5.81
CA TYR A 258 -1.39 -6.14 4.68
C TYR A 258 0.07 -5.96 5.12
N LEU A 259 0.32 -5.06 6.07
CA LEU A 259 1.67 -4.79 6.59
C LEU A 259 2.28 -6.02 7.27
N MET A 260 1.48 -6.76 8.06
CA MET A 260 1.92 -8.01 8.68
C MET A 260 2.30 -9.06 7.65
N GLY A 261 1.53 -9.19 6.57
CA GLY A 261 1.81 -10.12 5.48
C GLY A 261 3.11 -9.80 4.73
N GLY A 262 3.52 -8.53 4.67
CA GLY A 262 4.76 -8.07 4.05
C GLY A 262 5.99 -8.06 4.97
N CYS A 263 5.87 -8.41 6.25
CA CYS A 263 6.99 -8.41 7.19
C CYS A 263 8.16 -9.30 6.76
N GLY A 264 9.37 -8.74 6.73
CA GLY A 264 10.60 -9.45 6.36
C GLY A 264 10.80 -9.62 4.85
N ILE A 265 9.88 -9.12 4.03
CA ILE A 265 9.96 -9.04 2.57
C ILE A 265 9.93 -7.56 2.17
N LEU A 266 8.81 -6.90 2.41
CA LEU A 266 8.65 -5.48 2.09
C LEU A 266 9.02 -4.58 3.27
N PHE A 267 8.59 -4.96 4.48
CA PHE A 267 8.62 -4.13 5.67
C PHE A 267 9.51 -4.67 6.78
N GLU A 268 10.14 -3.76 7.52
CA GLU A 268 10.86 -4.11 8.75
C GLU A 268 9.87 -4.55 9.83
N ARG A 269 10.07 -5.75 10.37
CA ARG A 269 9.17 -6.37 11.35
C ARG A 269 8.97 -5.52 12.60
N ASP A 270 10.05 -4.97 13.14
CA ASP A 270 10.01 -4.19 14.38
C ASP A 270 9.22 -2.90 14.19
N VAL A 271 9.31 -2.28 13.01
CA VAL A 271 8.54 -1.07 12.66
C VAL A 271 7.05 -1.37 12.52
N VAL A 272 6.70 -2.46 11.83
CA VAL A 272 5.29 -2.90 11.74
C VAL A 272 4.73 -3.23 13.13
N THR A 273 5.49 -3.94 13.96
CA THR A 273 5.07 -4.24 15.33
C THR A 273 4.81 -2.97 16.14
N MET A 274 5.68 -1.97 16.02
CA MET A 274 5.52 -0.68 16.68
C MET A 274 4.29 0.07 16.15
N LEU A 275 4.04 0.04 14.84
CA LEU A 275 2.83 0.64 14.25
C LEU A 275 1.56 0.02 14.85
N LEU A 276 1.48 -1.30 14.93
CA LEU A 276 0.32 -2.02 15.48
C LEU A 276 0.08 -1.73 16.96
N GLN A 277 1.12 -1.33 17.71
CA GLN A 277 0.99 -0.88 19.10
C GLN A 277 0.54 0.59 19.20
N ALA A 278 0.94 1.42 18.25
CA ALA A 278 0.68 2.85 18.26
C ALA A 278 -0.67 3.23 17.62
N VAL A 279 -1.09 2.49 16.59
CA VAL A 279 -2.29 2.82 15.80
C VAL A 279 -3.43 1.86 16.16
N PRO A 280 -4.58 2.36 16.60
CA PRO A 280 -5.73 1.52 16.90
C PRO A 280 -6.31 0.96 15.59
N LEU A 281 -6.45 -0.34 15.52
CA LEU A 281 -7.09 -1.02 14.38
C LEU A 281 -8.59 -0.77 14.33
N TYR A 282 -9.14 -0.46 15.48
CA TYR A 282 -10.54 -0.11 15.67
C TYR A 282 -10.62 1.22 16.41
N PRO A 283 -10.76 2.34 15.69
CA PRO A 283 -10.81 3.68 16.29
C PRO A 283 -11.96 3.84 17.29
N LYS A 284 -11.77 4.67 18.31
CA LYS A 284 -12.82 4.98 19.28
C LYS A 284 -14.07 5.53 18.60
N GLY A 285 -15.23 5.13 19.07
CA GLY A 285 -16.51 5.53 18.50
C GLY A 285 -16.96 4.70 17.30
N THR A 286 -16.13 3.79 16.76
CA THR A 286 -16.48 2.90 15.65
C THR A 286 -17.40 1.79 16.11
N GLU A 287 -18.46 1.49 15.35
CA GLU A 287 -19.33 0.35 15.59
C GLU A 287 -18.70 -0.93 15.07
N LEU A 288 -18.69 -1.98 15.89
CA LEU A 288 -18.18 -3.31 15.55
C LEU A 288 -19.25 -4.35 15.87
N CYS A 289 -19.40 -5.34 14.99
CA CYS A 289 -20.23 -6.51 15.21
C CYS A 289 -19.37 -7.74 15.49
N LEU A 290 -19.87 -8.64 16.34
CA LEU A 290 -19.17 -9.81 16.82
C LEU A 290 -19.75 -11.09 16.20
N SER A 291 -18.97 -12.16 16.24
CA SER A 291 -19.36 -13.48 15.71
C SER A 291 -20.60 -14.10 16.35
N ASP A 292 -21.02 -13.63 17.53
CA ASP A 292 -22.24 -14.05 18.20
C ASP A 292 -23.46 -13.19 17.84
N GLY A 293 -23.31 -12.22 16.93
CA GLY A 293 -24.37 -11.35 16.44
C GLY A 293 -24.60 -10.08 17.26
N ARG A 294 -23.88 -9.88 18.38
CA ARG A 294 -23.94 -8.63 19.14
C ARG A 294 -23.10 -7.55 18.45
N CYS A 295 -23.56 -6.30 18.55
CA CYS A 295 -22.79 -5.14 18.10
C CYS A 295 -22.54 -4.19 19.27
N GLY A 296 -21.44 -3.44 19.19
CA GLY A 296 -21.06 -2.45 20.19
C GLY A 296 -20.16 -1.39 19.60
N ILE A 297 -19.94 -0.31 20.32
CA ILE A 297 -19.12 0.83 19.91
C ILE A 297 -17.80 0.78 20.65
N VAL A 298 -16.70 0.96 19.96
CA VAL A 298 -15.35 1.00 20.55
C VAL A 298 -15.27 2.15 21.55
N LYS A 299 -15.12 1.79 22.80
CA LYS A 299 -14.99 2.74 23.92
C LYS A 299 -13.51 3.07 24.16
N GLU A 300 -12.68 2.05 24.15
CA GLU A 300 -11.28 2.14 24.57
C GLU A 300 -10.44 1.08 23.85
N ASN A 301 -9.22 1.43 23.52
CA ASN A 301 -8.23 0.50 23.01
C ASN A 301 -7.30 0.08 24.15
N ALA A 302 -7.11 -1.22 24.35
CA ALA A 302 -6.24 -1.74 25.40
C ALA A 302 -4.79 -1.37 25.13
N ASP A 303 -4.05 -0.96 26.15
CA ASP A 303 -2.66 -0.46 26.07
C ASP A 303 -1.65 -1.41 25.40
N VAL A 304 -1.92 -2.71 25.37
CA VAL A 304 -0.98 -3.74 24.90
C VAL A 304 -1.49 -4.49 23.65
N HIS A 305 -2.81 -4.49 23.42
CA HIS A 305 -3.44 -5.26 22.35
C HIS A 305 -4.51 -4.43 21.63
N ASN A 306 -4.07 -3.52 20.76
CA ASN A 306 -4.97 -2.73 19.90
C ASN A 306 -5.88 -3.60 18.99
N LEU A 307 -5.65 -4.91 18.94
CA LEU A 307 -6.45 -5.89 18.20
C LEU A 307 -7.77 -6.25 18.87
N ARG A 308 -7.94 -5.98 20.17
CA ARG A 308 -9.11 -6.42 20.94
C ARG A 308 -9.60 -5.30 21.86
N PRO A 309 -10.41 -4.37 21.31
CA PRO A 309 -10.86 -3.21 22.06
C PRO A 309 -11.89 -3.56 23.14
N VAL A 310 -12.13 -2.60 24.01
CA VAL A 310 -13.26 -2.58 24.93
C VAL A 310 -14.46 -1.92 24.23
N LEU A 311 -15.60 -2.61 24.20
CA LEU A 311 -16.80 -2.14 23.53
C LEU A 311 -17.84 -1.64 24.54
N ARG A 312 -18.55 -0.57 24.21
CA ARG A 312 -19.83 -0.20 24.75
C ARG A 312 -20.92 -0.91 23.97
N MET A 313 -21.61 -1.85 24.60
CA MET A 313 -22.68 -2.62 23.96
C MET A 313 -23.95 -1.77 23.83
N MET A 314 -24.86 -2.16 22.93
CA MET A 314 -26.12 -1.42 22.69
C MET A 314 -27.06 -1.38 23.87
N ASP A 315 -26.91 -2.26 24.87
CA ASP A 315 -27.62 -2.26 26.13
C ASP A 315 -26.98 -1.37 27.21
N GLY A 316 -25.91 -0.65 26.88
CA GLY A 316 -25.14 0.20 27.80
C GLY A 316 -24.08 -0.54 28.61
N SER A 317 -24.00 -1.88 28.54
CA SER A 317 -22.95 -2.66 29.20
C SER A 317 -21.59 -2.48 28.53
N THR A 318 -20.54 -2.90 29.23
CA THR A 318 -19.17 -2.85 28.70
C THR A 318 -18.67 -4.28 28.48
N LEU A 319 -18.08 -4.54 27.32
CA LEU A 319 -17.50 -5.83 26.94
C LEU A 319 -16.02 -5.65 26.59
N ASP A 320 -15.13 -6.20 27.40
CA ASP A 320 -13.70 -6.23 27.14
C ASP A 320 -13.34 -7.47 26.31
N LEU A 321 -13.00 -7.26 25.03
CA LEU A 321 -12.63 -8.35 24.13
C LEU A 321 -11.25 -8.96 24.45
N SER A 322 -10.40 -8.27 25.20
CA SER A 322 -9.09 -8.78 25.63
C SER A 322 -9.20 -9.74 26.80
N SER A 323 -10.33 -9.75 27.51
CA SER A 323 -10.57 -10.63 28.65
C SER A 323 -10.59 -12.11 28.22
N ARG A 324 -10.11 -12.98 29.10
CA ARG A 324 -9.95 -14.43 28.81
C ARG A 324 -11.25 -15.12 28.39
N GLU A 325 -12.37 -14.69 28.94
CA GLU A 325 -13.71 -15.24 28.67
C GLU A 325 -14.23 -14.87 27.28
N ASN A 326 -13.74 -13.75 26.70
CA ASN A 326 -14.19 -13.21 25.43
C ASN A 326 -13.25 -13.52 24.25
N LEU A 327 -12.16 -14.25 24.47
CA LEU A 327 -11.18 -14.56 23.42
C LEU A 327 -11.76 -15.34 22.24
N ALA A 328 -12.85 -16.08 22.46
CA ALA A 328 -13.55 -16.82 21.39
C ALA A 328 -14.44 -15.93 20.49
N LEU A 329 -14.71 -14.70 20.90
CA LEU A 329 -15.50 -13.76 20.10
C LEU A 329 -14.64 -13.16 19.02
N ALA A 330 -15.00 -13.35 17.76
CA ALA A 330 -14.36 -12.69 16.63
C ALA A 330 -15.05 -11.37 16.30
N ILE A 331 -14.28 -10.37 15.89
CA ILE A 331 -14.80 -9.13 15.32
C ILE A 331 -15.07 -9.42 13.86
N LEU A 332 -16.28 -9.12 13.39
CA LEU A 332 -16.65 -9.28 12.00
C LEU A 332 -16.14 -8.10 11.14
N PRO A 333 -15.80 -8.34 9.88
CA PRO A 333 -15.40 -7.26 8.96
C PRO A 333 -16.51 -6.19 8.89
N PRO A 334 -16.15 -4.91 8.74
CA PRO A 334 -17.13 -3.83 8.52
C PRO A 334 -18.03 -4.15 7.32
N GLY A 335 -19.36 -4.11 7.53
CA GLY A 335 -20.33 -4.33 6.45
C GLY A 335 -20.87 -5.75 6.28
N GLY A 336 -20.54 -6.69 7.16
CA GLY A 336 -21.11 -8.05 7.27
C GLY A 336 -21.64 -8.65 5.98
N LYS A 337 -20.80 -9.15 5.10
CA LYS A 337 -20.91 -9.72 3.76
C LYS A 337 -20.25 -8.85 2.69
N GLN A 338 -18.94 -8.85 2.64
CA GLN A 338 -18.24 -8.79 1.37
C GLN A 338 -17.57 -10.15 1.20
N GLU A 339 -18.10 -10.96 0.30
CA GLU A 339 -17.27 -11.89 -0.42
C GLU A 339 -16.17 -11.05 -1.02
N VAL A 340 -14.92 -11.29 -0.60
CA VAL A 340 -13.74 -10.67 -1.21
C VAL A 340 -13.85 -10.99 -2.70
N SER A 341 -14.11 -9.97 -3.53
CA SER A 341 -14.14 -10.19 -4.96
C SER A 341 -12.72 -10.58 -5.40
N ILE A 342 -12.62 -11.48 -6.37
CA ILE A 342 -11.33 -11.94 -6.91
C ILE A 342 -10.45 -10.74 -7.35
N ASN A 343 -11.07 -9.63 -7.74
CA ASN A 343 -10.41 -8.38 -8.09
C ASN A 343 -9.67 -7.73 -6.90
N ASP A 344 -10.19 -7.84 -5.65
CA ASP A 344 -9.51 -7.30 -4.47
C ASP A 344 -8.22 -8.07 -4.13
N GLU A 345 -8.15 -9.37 -4.45
CA GLU A 345 -6.90 -10.14 -4.31
C GLU A 345 -5.86 -9.75 -5.36
N GLU A 346 -6.27 -9.42 -6.56
CA GLU A 346 -5.38 -8.95 -7.62
C GLU A 346 -4.84 -7.56 -7.30
N GLU A 347 -5.69 -6.64 -6.82
CA GLU A 347 -5.28 -5.32 -6.33
C GLU A 347 -4.41 -5.40 -5.06
N ARG A 348 -4.71 -6.30 -4.13
CA ARG A 348 -3.85 -6.59 -2.97
C ARG A 348 -2.47 -7.10 -3.41
N ARG A 349 -2.42 -7.94 -4.42
CA ARG A 349 -1.16 -8.40 -5.03
C ARG A 349 -0.41 -7.25 -5.71
N GLU A 350 -1.09 -6.33 -6.36
CA GLU A 350 -0.47 -5.17 -7.03
C GLU A 350 0.08 -4.13 -6.06
N MET A 351 -0.55 -3.93 -4.90
CA MET A 351 0.00 -3.06 -3.85
C MET A 351 1.16 -3.72 -3.10
N MET A 352 1.12 -5.04 -2.89
CA MET A 352 2.24 -5.80 -2.32
C MET A 352 3.47 -5.82 -3.23
N HIS A 353 3.24 -5.62 -4.50
CA HIS A 353 4.27 -5.59 -5.50
C HIS A 353 4.34 -4.17 -6.03
N GLY A 354 5.08 -3.30 -5.34
CA GLY A 354 5.81 -2.26 -6.07
C GLY A 354 6.52 -2.99 -7.20
N TYR A 355 5.90 -3.07 -8.36
CA TYR A 355 6.23 -3.89 -9.52
C TYR A 355 6.88 -5.23 -9.14
N ARG A 356 6.08 -6.29 -9.00
CA ARG A 356 6.57 -7.66 -9.16
C ARG A 356 7.30 -7.68 -10.50
N LYS A 357 8.61 -7.92 -10.49
CA LYS A 357 9.28 -8.35 -11.73
C LYS A 357 8.43 -9.49 -12.26
N GLN A 358 7.85 -9.30 -13.45
CA GLN A 358 6.99 -10.32 -14.05
C GLN A 358 7.74 -11.66 -14.05
N GLN A 359 7.08 -12.72 -13.61
CA GLN A 359 7.71 -14.01 -13.46
C GLN A 359 7.72 -14.76 -14.78
N ILE A 360 8.91 -15.00 -15.30
CA ILE A 360 9.12 -15.81 -16.50
C ILE A 360 9.65 -17.17 -16.11
N ILE A 361 8.99 -18.23 -16.53
CA ILE A 361 9.53 -19.59 -16.44
C ILE A 361 10.22 -19.91 -17.77
N VAL A 362 11.48 -20.33 -17.69
CA VAL A 362 12.26 -20.83 -18.83
C VAL A 362 12.42 -22.32 -18.70
N VAL A 363 12.00 -23.05 -19.70
CA VAL A 363 12.08 -24.53 -19.75
C VAL A 363 12.90 -24.97 -20.93
N ASP A 364 14.04 -25.61 -20.69
CA ASP A 364 14.97 -26.10 -21.68
C ASP A 364 15.84 -27.21 -21.05
N ASP A 365 16.08 -28.33 -21.72
CA ASP A 365 16.87 -29.43 -21.19
C ASP A 365 18.37 -29.15 -21.16
N MET A 366 18.82 -28.15 -21.96
CA MET A 366 20.20 -27.72 -22.08
C MET A 366 20.54 -26.63 -21.06
N LYS A 367 21.43 -26.93 -20.11
CA LYS A 367 21.87 -25.98 -19.09
C LYS A 367 22.46 -24.69 -19.67
N THR A 368 23.11 -24.76 -20.83
CA THR A 368 23.68 -23.59 -21.50
C THR A 368 22.63 -22.62 -22.00
N ASN A 369 21.53 -23.14 -22.54
CA ASN A 369 20.39 -22.32 -22.99
C ASN A 369 19.68 -21.64 -21.82
N LEU A 370 19.43 -22.40 -20.74
CA LEU A 370 18.87 -21.87 -19.50
C LEU A 370 19.71 -20.73 -18.94
N GLN A 371 21.05 -20.90 -18.90
CA GLN A 371 21.94 -19.88 -18.38
C GLN A 371 21.95 -18.63 -19.28
N MET A 372 21.95 -18.81 -20.60
CA MET A 372 21.95 -17.70 -21.55
C MET A 372 20.66 -16.89 -21.46
N LEU A 373 19.49 -17.53 -21.42
CA LEU A 373 18.21 -16.85 -21.25
C LEU A 373 18.11 -16.18 -19.86
N TYR A 374 18.62 -16.82 -18.80
CA TYR A 374 18.73 -16.21 -17.50
C TYR A 374 19.53 -14.92 -17.53
N ASP A 375 20.73 -14.94 -18.13
CA ASP A 375 21.59 -13.75 -18.21
C ASP A 375 21.00 -12.61 -19.06
N ILE A 376 20.15 -12.94 -20.04
CA ILE A 376 19.41 -11.94 -20.82
C ILE A 376 18.27 -11.31 -20.03
N LEU A 377 17.60 -12.05 -19.13
CA LEU A 377 16.31 -11.69 -18.56
C LEU A 377 16.35 -11.31 -17.08
N LYS A 378 17.38 -11.71 -16.32
CA LYS A 378 17.46 -11.56 -14.85
C LYS A 378 17.35 -10.10 -14.36
N ASP A 379 17.78 -9.14 -15.16
CA ASP A 379 17.78 -7.74 -14.79
C ASP A 379 16.36 -7.14 -14.87
N ASP A 380 15.54 -7.64 -15.79
CA ASP A 380 14.20 -7.11 -16.05
C ASP A 380 13.08 -7.96 -15.44
N TYR A 381 13.30 -9.27 -15.26
CA TYR A 381 12.27 -10.25 -14.88
C TYR A 381 12.71 -11.16 -13.72
N LYS A 382 11.75 -11.73 -12.98
CA LYS A 382 11.99 -12.83 -12.05
C LYS A 382 12.01 -14.14 -12.85
N VAL A 383 13.19 -14.74 -13.05
CA VAL A 383 13.37 -15.91 -13.92
C VAL A 383 13.44 -17.19 -13.09
N THR A 384 12.58 -18.16 -13.43
CA THR A 384 12.63 -19.53 -12.89
C THR A 384 13.08 -20.48 -13.98
N LEU A 385 14.12 -21.29 -13.71
CA LEU A 385 14.70 -22.23 -14.68
C LEU A 385 14.25 -23.66 -14.38
N LEU A 386 13.66 -24.33 -15.37
CA LEU A 386 13.23 -25.72 -15.29
C LEU A 386 13.84 -26.55 -16.44
N LYS A 387 14.08 -27.83 -16.23
CA LYS A 387 14.83 -28.68 -17.16
C LYS A 387 13.96 -29.63 -17.97
N SER A 388 12.66 -29.66 -17.77
CA SER A 388 11.75 -30.55 -18.50
C SER A 388 10.30 -30.09 -18.40
N GLY A 389 9.46 -30.53 -19.35
CA GLY A 389 8.01 -30.32 -19.29
C GLY A 389 7.35 -30.90 -18.05
N GLU A 390 7.86 -32.06 -17.54
CA GLU A 390 7.34 -32.62 -16.30
C GLU A 390 7.60 -31.74 -15.06
N GLN A 391 8.79 -31.11 -14.99
CA GLN A 391 9.10 -30.15 -13.94
C GLN A 391 8.20 -28.92 -14.02
N LEU A 392 7.87 -28.45 -15.23
CA LEU A 392 6.96 -27.33 -15.46
C LEU A 392 5.55 -27.66 -14.92
N LEU A 393 5.00 -28.82 -15.25
CA LEU A 393 3.67 -29.22 -14.79
C LEU A 393 3.61 -29.32 -13.25
N ARG A 394 4.59 -29.96 -12.63
CA ARG A 394 4.68 -30.04 -11.15
C ARG A 394 4.84 -28.65 -10.51
N TYR A 395 5.58 -27.78 -11.15
CA TYR A 395 5.75 -26.41 -10.65
C TYR A 395 4.41 -25.67 -10.64
N LEU A 396 3.62 -25.77 -11.71
CA LEU A 396 2.32 -25.12 -11.83
C LEU A 396 1.25 -25.67 -10.88
N GLU A 397 1.39 -26.95 -10.43
CA GLU A 397 0.50 -27.53 -9.42
C GLU A 397 0.71 -26.92 -8.01
N CYS A 398 1.93 -26.48 -7.70
CA CYS A 398 2.32 -26.09 -6.34
C CYS A 398 2.64 -24.60 -6.18
N ASN A 399 2.67 -23.81 -7.27
CA ASN A 399 3.09 -22.42 -7.26
C ASN A 399 2.10 -21.52 -7.99
N PRO A 400 2.13 -20.20 -7.73
CA PRO A 400 1.35 -19.23 -8.49
C PRO A 400 1.65 -19.30 -10.00
N ARG A 401 0.67 -18.96 -10.82
CA ARG A 401 0.83 -18.91 -12.27
C ARG A 401 1.86 -17.85 -12.66
N PRO A 402 2.81 -18.16 -13.57
CA PRO A 402 3.77 -17.20 -14.08
C PRO A 402 3.10 -16.25 -15.08
N ASP A 403 3.75 -15.12 -15.35
CA ASP A 403 3.26 -14.14 -16.33
C ASP A 403 3.60 -14.56 -17.78
N LEU A 404 4.63 -15.41 -17.95
CA LEU A 404 5.02 -15.96 -19.25
C LEU A 404 5.82 -17.25 -19.09
N ILE A 405 5.69 -18.17 -20.04
CA ILE A 405 6.50 -19.36 -20.16
C ILE A 405 7.30 -19.32 -21.47
N LEU A 406 8.62 -19.40 -21.38
CA LEU A 406 9.51 -19.70 -22.52
C LEU A 406 9.76 -21.21 -22.52
N LEU A 407 9.35 -21.90 -23.56
CA LEU A 407 9.32 -23.35 -23.62
C LEU A 407 10.06 -23.87 -24.82
N ASP A 408 11.15 -24.62 -24.59
CA ASP A 408 11.83 -25.33 -25.66
C ASP A 408 10.97 -26.45 -26.21
N ILE A 409 11.01 -26.62 -27.53
CA ILE A 409 10.22 -27.64 -28.22
C ILE A 409 10.94 -29.00 -28.18
N ASP A 410 12.27 -29.00 -28.40
CA ASP A 410 13.06 -30.21 -28.57
C ASP A 410 13.61 -30.77 -27.26
N MET A 411 12.69 -31.17 -26.35
CA MET A 411 13.06 -31.77 -25.05
C MET A 411 12.83 -33.29 -25.02
N PRO A 412 13.69 -34.04 -24.30
CA PRO A 412 13.51 -35.49 -24.11
C PRO A 412 12.31 -35.82 -23.22
N GLN A 413 11.71 -36.98 -23.39
CA GLN A 413 10.59 -37.54 -22.66
C GLN A 413 9.23 -36.85 -22.96
N MET A 414 9.09 -35.57 -22.64
CA MET A 414 7.93 -34.76 -22.97
C MET A 414 8.42 -33.58 -23.81
N ASN A 415 8.00 -33.53 -25.08
CA ASN A 415 8.34 -32.41 -25.97
C ASN A 415 7.59 -31.15 -25.57
N GLY A 416 8.06 -29.98 -26.04
CA GLY A 416 7.48 -28.69 -25.65
C GLY A 416 6.04 -28.51 -26.14
N ILE A 417 5.63 -29.15 -27.22
CA ILE A 417 4.25 -29.09 -27.75
C ILE A 417 3.31 -29.83 -26.81
N GLU A 418 3.66 -31.07 -26.42
CA GLU A 418 2.90 -31.86 -25.43
C GLU A 418 2.82 -31.16 -24.07
N ALA A 419 3.90 -30.50 -23.64
CA ALA A 419 3.92 -29.73 -22.42
C ALA A 419 2.99 -28.51 -22.51
N ALA A 420 3.02 -27.78 -23.63
CA ALA A 420 2.15 -26.63 -23.88
C ALA A 420 0.67 -26.98 -23.86
N GLU A 421 0.27 -28.10 -24.49
CA GLU A 421 -1.14 -28.58 -24.46
C GLU A 421 -1.64 -28.73 -23.03
N LYS A 422 -0.86 -29.40 -22.18
CA LYS A 422 -1.21 -29.62 -20.77
C LYS A 422 -1.21 -28.33 -19.95
N VAL A 423 -0.25 -27.44 -20.18
CA VAL A 423 -0.19 -26.12 -19.52
C VAL A 423 -1.41 -25.27 -19.89
N LEU A 424 -1.79 -25.22 -21.17
CA LEU A 424 -2.95 -24.47 -21.64
C LEU A 424 -4.26 -25.03 -21.04
N GLU A 425 -4.34 -26.33 -20.87
CA GLU A 425 -5.47 -26.96 -20.18
C GLU A 425 -5.51 -26.64 -18.69
N MET A 426 -4.35 -26.75 -17.98
CA MET A 426 -4.24 -26.49 -16.54
C MET A 426 -4.45 -25.01 -16.19
N THR A 427 -4.02 -24.12 -17.08
CA THR A 427 -4.10 -22.66 -16.85
C THR A 427 -5.34 -22.01 -17.48
N GLU A 428 -6.21 -22.80 -18.12
CA GLU A 428 -7.38 -22.28 -18.85
C GLU A 428 -6.99 -21.22 -19.90
N LYS A 429 -5.81 -21.37 -20.50
CA LYS A 429 -5.21 -20.44 -21.48
C LYS A 429 -4.91 -19.04 -20.94
N THR A 430 -4.82 -18.87 -19.61
CA THR A 430 -4.53 -17.55 -19.00
C THR A 430 -3.04 -17.21 -18.97
N VAL A 431 -2.13 -18.18 -19.16
CA VAL A 431 -0.69 -17.98 -19.18
C VAL A 431 -0.17 -18.04 -20.60
N PRO A 432 0.45 -16.96 -21.13
CA PRO A 432 1.03 -16.98 -22.46
C PRO A 432 2.26 -17.90 -22.53
N ILE A 433 2.41 -18.59 -23.66
CA ILE A 433 3.55 -19.45 -23.95
C ILE A 433 4.25 -18.92 -25.22
N LEU A 434 5.58 -18.70 -25.12
CA LEU A 434 6.47 -18.47 -26.26
C LEU A 434 7.33 -19.73 -26.46
N PHE A 435 7.22 -20.36 -27.61
CA PHE A 435 8.12 -21.44 -27.95
C PHE A 435 9.53 -20.92 -28.24
N VAL A 436 10.51 -21.71 -27.87
CA VAL A 436 11.92 -21.47 -28.20
C VAL A 436 12.40 -22.65 -29.05
N SER A 437 12.90 -22.40 -30.23
CA SER A 437 13.33 -23.48 -31.15
C SER A 437 14.58 -23.12 -31.95
N ALA A 438 15.38 -24.13 -32.27
CA ALA A 438 16.56 -23.99 -33.16
C ALA A 438 16.17 -23.93 -34.63
N LEU A 439 14.98 -24.41 -35.00
CA LEU A 439 14.53 -24.55 -36.39
C LEU A 439 13.10 -24.01 -36.53
N CYS A 440 12.89 -23.08 -37.47
CA CYS A 440 11.59 -22.72 -37.98
C CYS A 440 11.15 -23.73 -39.06
N ASP A 441 10.79 -24.94 -38.66
CA ASP A 441 10.15 -25.85 -39.59
C ASP A 441 8.62 -25.59 -39.69
N SER A 442 8.02 -26.06 -40.77
CA SER A 442 6.60 -25.89 -41.02
C SER A 442 5.71 -26.56 -39.94
N LYS A 443 6.23 -27.57 -39.24
CA LYS A 443 5.50 -28.27 -38.17
C LYS A 443 5.41 -27.42 -36.91
N THR A 444 6.50 -26.77 -36.50
CA THR A 444 6.56 -25.84 -35.38
C THR A 444 5.60 -24.67 -35.57
N VAL A 445 5.58 -24.07 -36.76
CA VAL A 445 4.68 -22.97 -37.11
C VAL A 445 3.22 -23.43 -37.13
N MET A 446 2.91 -24.64 -37.57
CA MET A 446 1.56 -25.19 -37.52
C MET A 446 1.13 -25.46 -36.08
N ALA A 447 1.96 -26.05 -35.21
CA ALA A 447 1.66 -26.29 -33.81
C ALA A 447 1.39 -24.98 -33.04
N CYS A 448 2.15 -23.93 -33.30
CA CYS A 448 1.90 -22.60 -32.72
C CYS A 448 0.50 -22.04 -33.07
N ARG A 449 0.04 -22.29 -34.29
CA ARG A 449 -1.29 -21.85 -34.74
C ARG A 449 -2.42 -22.71 -34.19
N GLU A 450 -2.22 -24.02 -34.08
CA GLU A 450 -3.24 -24.97 -33.60
C GLU A 450 -3.46 -24.81 -32.07
N LEU A 451 -2.38 -24.54 -31.30
CA LEU A 451 -2.43 -24.39 -29.85
C LEU A 451 -2.77 -22.96 -29.38
N ASP A 452 -2.80 -21.99 -30.31
CA ASP A 452 -3.07 -20.59 -29.98
C ASP A 452 -2.07 -20.00 -28.95
N VAL A 453 -0.77 -20.40 -29.07
CA VAL A 453 0.30 -19.87 -28.23
C VAL A 453 0.70 -18.45 -28.67
N ALA A 454 1.33 -17.68 -27.76
CA ALA A 454 1.62 -16.26 -27.95
C ALA A 454 2.64 -15.97 -29.06
N GLY A 455 3.48 -16.95 -29.42
CA GLY A 455 4.45 -16.83 -30.48
C GLY A 455 5.64 -17.80 -30.35
N TYR A 456 6.75 -17.49 -31.03
CA TYR A 456 7.98 -18.28 -30.97
C TYR A 456 9.22 -17.42 -31.10
N ILE A 457 10.33 -17.87 -30.51
CA ILE A 457 11.67 -17.26 -30.55
C ILE A 457 12.61 -18.24 -31.24
N VAL A 458 13.36 -17.77 -32.21
CA VAL A 458 14.31 -18.59 -32.98
C VAL A 458 15.73 -18.42 -32.44
N ARG A 459 16.46 -19.53 -32.32
CA ARG A 459 17.91 -19.50 -32.05
C ARG A 459 18.70 -19.19 -33.32
N PRO A 460 19.84 -18.45 -33.29
CA PRO A 460 20.57 -18.00 -32.11
C PRO A 460 19.91 -16.78 -31.41
N TYR A 461 20.06 -16.73 -30.10
CA TYR A 461 19.44 -15.67 -29.25
C TYR A 461 20.03 -14.29 -29.56
N GLN A 462 19.15 -13.36 -29.92
CA GLN A 462 19.48 -11.94 -30.02
C GLN A 462 18.83 -11.22 -28.80
N PRO A 463 19.62 -10.72 -27.83
CA PRO A 463 19.07 -10.21 -26.56
C PRO A 463 18.02 -9.11 -26.73
N VAL A 464 18.21 -8.20 -27.68
CA VAL A 464 17.23 -7.12 -27.95
C VAL A 464 15.92 -7.69 -28.48
N TYR A 465 15.99 -8.59 -29.46
CA TYR A 465 14.79 -9.22 -30.03
C TYR A 465 13.98 -10.03 -29.01
N ILE A 466 14.67 -10.77 -28.11
CA ILE A 466 14.01 -11.55 -27.07
C ILE A 466 13.25 -10.63 -26.12
N ARG A 467 13.87 -9.53 -25.67
CA ARG A 467 13.22 -8.56 -24.77
C ARG A 467 12.02 -7.89 -25.44
N GLU A 468 12.15 -7.47 -26.69
CA GLU A 468 11.04 -6.86 -27.43
C GLU A 468 9.87 -7.83 -27.62
N GLU A 469 10.14 -9.10 -27.93
CA GLU A 469 9.11 -10.10 -28.14
C GLU A 469 8.38 -10.45 -26.83
N ILE A 470 9.12 -10.60 -25.74
CA ILE A 470 8.55 -10.80 -24.40
C ILE A 470 7.68 -9.62 -24.00
N GLN A 471 8.14 -8.39 -24.16
CA GLN A 471 7.34 -7.20 -23.86
C GLN A 471 6.08 -7.13 -24.70
N ARG A 472 6.16 -7.46 -25.99
CA ARG A 472 5.01 -7.50 -26.90
C ARG A 472 3.95 -8.50 -26.43
N VAL A 473 4.36 -9.67 -25.97
CA VAL A 473 3.45 -10.70 -25.49
C VAL A 473 2.83 -10.29 -24.17
N LEU A 474 3.64 -9.87 -23.21
CA LEU A 474 3.15 -9.45 -21.88
C LEU A 474 2.16 -8.28 -22.00
N SER A 475 2.47 -7.26 -22.81
CA SER A 475 1.56 -6.11 -23.02
C SER A 475 0.23 -6.49 -23.69
N ARG A 476 0.18 -7.56 -24.47
CA ARG A 476 -1.03 -8.05 -25.14
C ARG A 476 -1.93 -8.86 -24.20
N TRP A 477 -1.31 -9.63 -23.31
CA TRP A 477 -2.02 -10.51 -22.38
C TRP A 477 -2.57 -9.77 -21.15
N GLU A 478 -2.01 -8.60 -20.81
CA GLU A 478 -2.56 -7.72 -19.77
C GLU A 478 -3.88 -7.03 -20.18
N VAL A 479 -4.28 -7.09 -21.44
CA VAL A 479 -5.47 -6.40 -21.99
C VAL A 479 -6.64 -7.38 -22.24
N SER A 480 -6.43 -8.66 -22.10
CA SER A 480 -7.46 -9.72 -22.31
C SER A 480 -7.84 -10.37 -20.98
#